data_6654c953f951983b4195c8041b4d1c80
#
_entry.id   6654c953f951983b4195c8041b4d1c80
#
_cell.length_a   1.000
_cell.length_b   1.000
_cell.length_c   1.000
_cell.angle_alpha   90.00
_cell.angle_beta   90.00
_cell.angle_gamma   90.00
#
_symmetry.space_group_name_H-M   'P 1'
#
loop_
_entity.id
_entity.type
_entity.pdbx_description
1 polymer ?
#
loop_
_entity_poly.entity_id
_entity_poly.type
_entity_poly.pdbx_seq_one_letter_code
_entity_poly.pdbx_strand_id
1 'polypeptide(L)'
;SPKKDVDGFTLGSAFDPCTPKGIIQYLTHEGFSFKGKNAVVLGRSEIVGKPMARMLLERDCNVVQLHSKTSREDKEFYFAHADLIVSAVGRMFSWDNIYTYKADAYLVDVGINRGEDGHLHGDFVPNLPVKLQTPVPGGVGLLTRLALLENLLEAYRD
;
A
#
# COMPACT_ATOMS: atom_id res chain seq x y z
N SER A 1 24.69 -7.07 5.32
CA SER A 1 25.12 -5.66 5.32
C SER A 1 23.99 -4.75 4.83
N PRO A 2 23.74 -3.61 5.49
CA PRO A 2 22.73 -2.64 5.04
C PRO A 2 22.92 -2.18 3.59
N LYS A 3 24.16 -2.11 3.12
CA LYS A 3 24.49 -1.71 1.72
C LYS A 3 24.14 -2.77 0.68
N LYS A 4 23.98 -4.02 1.08
CA LYS A 4 23.64 -5.13 0.20
C LYS A 4 22.21 -5.64 0.41
N ASP A 5 21.49 -5.06 1.34
CA ASP A 5 20.09 -5.39 1.61
C ASP A 5 19.19 -4.70 0.58
N VAL A 6 19.09 -5.28 -0.61
CA VAL A 6 18.28 -4.73 -1.71
C VAL A 6 16.77 -4.82 -1.47
N ASP A 7 16.33 -5.63 -0.52
CA ASP A 7 14.92 -5.68 -0.08
C ASP A 7 14.57 -4.54 0.86
N GLY A 8 15.57 -3.89 1.48
CA GLY A 8 15.37 -2.75 2.36
C GLY A 8 14.79 -3.10 3.74
N PHE A 9 14.95 -4.33 4.21
CA PHE A 9 14.38 -4.81 5.47
C PHE A 9 15.27 -4.54 6.69
N THR A 10 16.57 -4.36 6.48
CA THR A 10 17.51 -4.09 7.56
C THR A 10 17.44 -2.63 7.99
N LEU A 11 17.38 -2.39 9.30
CA LEU A 11 17.45 -1.03 9.83
C LEU A 11 18.76 -0.36 9.38
N GLY A 12 18.65 0.81 8.79
CA GLY A 12 19.78 1.53 8.21
C GLY A 12 20.17 1.05 6.80
N SER A 13 19.34 0.23 6.16
CA SER A 13 19.52 -0.12 4.75
C SER A 13 19.62 1.14 3.88
N ALA A 14 20.46 1.06 2.82
CA ALA A 14 20.57 2.10 1.81
C ALA A 14 19.36 2.09 0.85
N PHE A 15 18.51 1.08 0.90
CA PHE A 15 17.38 0.88 0.00
C PHE A 15 16.04 0.95 0.74
N ASP A 16 15.05 1.52 0.10
CA ASP A 16 13.67 1.45 0.57
C ASP A 16 13.10 0.04 0.32
N PRO A 17 12.20 -0.45 1.20
CA PRO A 17 11.51 -1.72 0.97
C PRO A 17 10.81 -1.73 -0.39
N CYS A 18 10.94 -2.86 -1.13
CA CYS A 18 10.53 -2.94 -2.54
C CYS A 18 9.05 -2.70 -2.77
N THR A 19 8.16 -3.25 -1.93
CA THR A 19 6.71 -3.05 -2.10
C THR A 19 6.31 -1.59 -1.87
N PRO A 20 6.65 -0.94 -0.76
CA PRO A 20 6.37 0.49 -0.58
C PRO A 20 7.00 1.37 -1.66
N LYS A 21 8.25 1.09 -2.04
CA LYS A 21 8.93 1.84 -3.11
C LYS A 21 8.17 1.74 -4.43
N GLY A 22 7.76 0.53 -4.82
CA GLY A 22 7.00 0.30 -6.04
C GLY A 22 5.66 1.02 -6.04
N ILE A 23 4.98 1.05 -4.90
CA ILE A 23 3.71 1.77 -4.75
C ILE A 23 3.90 3.27 -4.93
N ILE A 24 4.92 3.85 -4.31
CA ILE A 24 5.23 5.28 -4.45
C ILE A 24 5.54 5.62 -5.91
N GLN A 25 6.34 4.81 -6.59
CA GLN A 25 6.67 5.00 -8.00
C GLN A 25 5.41 4.94 -8.88
N TYR A 26 4.55 3.97 -8.65
CA TYR A 26 3.30 3.82 -9.37
C TYR A 26 2.37 5.02 -9.19
N LEU A 27 2.16 5.45 -7.94
CA LEU A 27 1.33 6.60 -7.63
C LEU A 27 1.87 7.89 -8.26
N THR A 28 3.18 8.07 -8.26
CA THR A 28 3.83 9.20 -8.93
C THR A 28 3.56 9.16 -10.42
N HIS A 29 3.68 7.99 -11.05
CA HIS A 29 3.39 7.81 -12.48
C HIS A 29 1.92 8.12 -12.81
N GLU A 30 1.00 7.73 -11.95
CA GLU A 30 -0.43 8.00 -12.10
C GLU A 30 -0.83 9.46 -11.78
N GLY A 31 0.14 10.29 -11.42
CA GLY A 31 -0.09 11.71 -11.16
C GLY A 31 -0.65 12.02 -9.77
N PHE A 32 -0.54 11.10 -8.82
CA PHE A 32 -0.98 11.36 -7.45
C PHE A 32 -0.11 12.43 -6.79
N SER A 33 -0.74 13.47 -6.26
CA SER A 33 -0.07 14.56 -5.55
C SER A 33 -0.06 14.27 -4.05
N PHE A 34 1.11 13.96 -3.50
CA PHE A 34 1.25 13.50 -2.10
C PHE A 34 1.03 14.61 -1.07
N LYS A 35 1.60 15.78 -1.31
CA LYS A 35 1.66 16.86 -0.34
C LYS A 35 0.28 17.27 0.18
N GLY A 36 0.09 17.17 1.49
CA GLY A 36 -1.16 17.56 2.17
C GLY A 36 -2.31 16.57 1.99
N LYS A 37 -2.11 15.46 1.27
CA LYS A 37 -3.15 14.45 1.07
C LYS A 37 -3.31 13.57 2.28
N ASN A 38 -4.55 13.13 2.53
CA ASN A 38 -4.87 12.22 3.61
C ASN A 38 -4.67 10.78 3.15
N ALA A 39 -3.71 10.09 3.73
CA ALA A 39 -3.38 8.73 3.41
C ALA A 39 -3.68 7.81 4.60
N VAL A 40 -4.38 6.73 4.33
CA VAL A 40 -4.64 5.67 5.31
C VAL A 40 -3.82 4.45 4.91
N VAL A 41 -3.04 3.93 5.85
CA VAL A 41 -2.33 2.66 5.70
C VAL A 41 -2.99 1.64 6.61
N LEU A 42 -3.59 0.62 6.01
CA LEU A 42 -4.22 -0.47 6.74
C LEU A 42 -3.23 -1.63 6.86
N GLY A 43 -2.74 -1.86 8.07
CA GLY A 43 -1.69 -2.80 8.39
C GLY A 43 -0.47 -2.13 9.01
N ARG A 44 0.27 -2.87 9.83
CA ARG A 44 1.45 -2.34 10.56
C ARG A 44 2.60 -3.34 10.58
N SER A 45 2.73 -4.16 9.55
CA SER A 45 3.86 -5.09 9.44
C SER A 45 5.17 -4.33 9.24
N GLU A 46 6.29 -4.97 9.62
CA GLU A 46 7.63 -4.41 9.43
C GLU A 46 8.02 -4.36 7.94
N ILE A 47 7.37 -5.19 7.11
CA ILE A 47 7.71 -5.36 5.69
C ILE A 47 6.97 -4.34 4.81
N VAL A 48 5.71 -4.05 5.09
CA VAL A 48 4.88 -3.18 4.24
C VAL A 48 4.25 -2.03 5.02
N GLY A 49 3.47 -2.33 6.05
CA GLY A 49 2.64 -1.31 6.71
C GLY A 49 3.45 -0.16 7.31
N LYS A 50 4.42 -0.45 8.15
CA LYS A 50 5.26 0.58 8.77
C LYS A 50 6.11 1.34 7.76
N PRO A 51 6.85 0.67 6.84
CA PRO A 51 7.61 1.39 5.82
C PRO A 51 6.73 2.26 4.92
N MET A 52 5.55 1.77 4.55
CA MET A 52 4.61 2.53 3.71
C MET A 52 4.17 3.83 4.39
N ALA A 53 3.78 3.74 5.65
CA ALA A 53 3.38 4.92 6.44
C ALA A 53 4.53 5.92 6.56
N ARG A 54 5.75 5.45 6.83
CA ARG A 54 6.94 6.30 6.90
C ARG A 54 7.20 7.02 5.56
N MET A 55 7.18 6.29 4.47
CA MET A 55 7.48 6.84 3.15
C MET A 55 6.43 7.86 2.70
N LEU A 56 5.15 7.64 3.02
CA LEU A 56 4.10 8.62 2.75
C LEU A 56 4.26 9.88 3.59
N LEU A 57 4.62 9.74 4.85
CA LEU A 57 4.88 10.88 5.72
C LEU A 57 6.08 11.71 5.22
N GLU A 58 7.13 11.06 4.74
CA GLU A 58 8.31 11.71 4.14
C GLU A 58 7.95 12.51 2.88
N ARG A 59 6.82 12.20 2.24
CA ARG A 59 6.29 12.93 1.08
C ARG A 59 5.21 13.94 1.45
N ASP A 60 5.15 14.31 2.71
CA ASP A 60 4.23 15.33 3.24
C ASP A 60 2.75 14.93 3.22
N CYS A 61 2.43 13.66 3.18
CA CYS A 61 1.06 13.20 3.43
C CYS A 61 0.71 13.32 4.92
N ASN A 62 -0.58 13.53 5.18
CA ASN A 62 -1.15 13.25 6.51
C ASN A 62 -1.42 11.76 6.57
N VAL A 63 -0.78 11.03 7.49
CA VAL A 63 -0.86 9.57 7.51
C VAL A 63 -1.59 9.08 8.74
N VAL A 64 -2.57 8.23 8.53
CA VAL A 64 -3.26 7.47 9.58
C VAL A 64 -2.98 5.99 9.36
N GLN A 65 -2.43 5.33 10.35
CA GLN A 65 -2.14 3.90 10.29
C GLN A 65 -3.16 3.13 11.13
N LEU A 66 -3.91 2.25 10.48
CA LEU A 66 -4.93 1.41 11.10
C LEU A 66 -4.45 -0.04 11.18
N HIS A 67 -5.03 -0.80 12.09
CA HIS A 67 -4.59 -2.16 12.38
C HIS A 67 -5.72 -3.02 12.96
N SER A 68 -5.41 -4.23 13.41
CA SER A 68 -6.38 -5.21 13.91
C SER A 68 -7.20 -4.73 15.11
N LYS A 69 -6.71 -3.72 15.84
CA LYS A 69 -7.42 -3.16 17.00
C LYS A 69 -8.28 -1.95 16.66
N THR A 70 -8.22 -1.48 15.43
CA THR A 70 -9.05 -0.35 14.97
C THR A 70 -10.51 -0.77 14.86
N SER A 71 -11.42 0.00 15.45
CA SER A 71 -12.85 -0.27 15.37
C SER A 71 -13.39 -0.09 13.95
N ARG A 72 -14.54 -0.70 13.67
CA ARG A 72 -15.24 -0.51 12.39
C ARG A 72 -15.63 0.96 12.20
N GLU A 73 -16.10 1.62 13.24
CA GLU A 73 -16.52 3.03 13.20
C GLU A 73 -15.35 3.94 12.81
N ASP A 74 -14.17 3.71 13.38
CA ASP A 74 -12.97 4.46 13.03
C ASP A 74 -12.55 4.18 11.60
N LYS A 75 -12.61 2.93 11.13
CA LYS A 75 -12.34 2.61 9.73
C LYS A 75 -13.27 3.36 8.79
N GLU A 76 -14.57 3.39 9.09
CA GLU A 76 -15.56 4.12 8.29
C GLU A 76 -15.21 5.60 8.20
N PHE A 77 -14.86 6.20 9.34
CA PHE A 77 -14.48 7.61 9.41
C PHE A 77 -13.25 7.91 8.57
N TYR A 78 -12.17 7.18 8.78
CA TYR A 78 -10.91 7.44 8.09
C TYR A 78 -10.99 7.12 6.59
N PHE A 79 -11.66 6.05 6.20
CA PHE A 79 -11.85 5.71 4.79
C PHE A 79 -12.63 6.78 4.04
N ALA A 80 -13.67 7.33 4.64
CA ALA A 80 -14.49 8.37 4.03
C ALA A 80 -13.73 9.68 3.77
N HIS A 81 -12.65 9.93 4.51
CA HIS A 81 -11.84 11.14 4.39
C HIS A 81 -10.51 10.92 3.65
N ALA A 82 -10.20 9.69 3.25
CA ALA A 82 -8.92 9.37 2.66
C ALA A 82 -8.85 9.72 1.18
N ASP A 83 -7.76 10.33 0.76
CA ASP A 83 -7.40 10.51 -0.65
C ASP A 83 -6.66 9.27 -1.18
N LEU A 84 -5.98 8.56 -0.31
CA LEU A 84 -5.25 7.33 -0.61
C LEU A 84 -5.47 6.32 0.50
N ILE A 85 -5.75 5.07 0.13
CA ILE A 85 -5.79 3.96 1.08
C ILE A 85 -4.88 2.86 0.54
N VAL A 86 -3.89 2.45 1.35
CA VAL A 86 -3.04 1.30 1.05
C VAL A 86 -3.40 0.20 2.04
N SER A 87 -3.93 -0.92 1.55
CA SER A 87 -4.29 -2.05 2.39
C SER A 87 -3.30 -3.20 2.26
N ALA A 88 -2.77 -3.65 3.39
CA ALA A 88 -1.80 -4.72 3.51
C ALA A 88 -2.06 -5.60 4.74
N VAL A 89 -3.32 -5.99 4.95
CA VAL A 89 -3.71 -6.79 6.12
C VAL A 89 -3.85 -8.28 5.81
N GLY A 90 -4.01 -8.64 4.54
CA GLY A 90 -4.26 -10.03 4.15
C GLY A 90 -5.60 -10.55 4.67
N ARG A 91 -6.61 -9.71 4.69
CA ARG A 91 -7.99 -10.02 5.05
C ARG A 91 -8.94 -9.35 4.09
N MET A 92 -9.97 -10.07 3.67
CA MET A 92 -11.03 -9.56 2.80
C MET A 92 -12.03 -8.70 3.59
N PHE A 93 -11.53 -7.70 4.31
CA PHE A 93 -12.33 -6.92 5.29
C PHE A 93 -13.49 -6.17 4.66
N SER A 94 -13.39 -5.76 3.42
CA SER A 94 -14.41 -4.97 2.75
C SER A 94 -15.48 -5.83 2.06
N TRP A 95 -15.32 -7.16 2.05
CA TRP A 95 -16.27 -8.07 1.42
C TRP A 95 -17.53 -8.25 2.25
N ASP A 96 -17.39 -8.20 3.58
CA ASP A 96 -18.51 -8.36 4.51
C ASP A 96 -19.04 -7.01 5.05
N ASN A 97 -18.37 -5.91 4.71
CA ASN A 97 -18.70 -4.58 5.23
C ASN A 97 -18.66 -3.57 4.10
N ILE A 98 -19.70 -2.75 4.04
CA ILE A 98 -19.76 -1.64 3.08
C ILE A 98 -19.16 -0.40 3.73
N TYR A 99 -18.14 0.15 3.09
CA TYR A 99 -17.51 1.42 3.49
C TYR A 99 -17.75 2.46 2.40
N THR A 100 -17.72 3.72 2.81
CA THR A 100 -17.82 4.86 1.89
C THR A 100 -16.41 5.37 1.58
N TYR A 101 -16.14 5.62 0.31
CA TYR A 101 -14.87 6.17 -0.16
C TYR A 101 -15.13 7.45 -0.95
N LYS A 102 -14.14 8.35 -0.99
CA LYS A 102 -14.20 9.51 -1.87
C LYS A 102 -14.15 9.07 -3.33
N ALA A 103 -14.91 9.73 -4.19
CA ALA A 103 -14.96 9.39 -5.61
C ALA A 103 -13.60 9.55 -6.32
N ASP A 104 -12.73 10.42 -5.81
CA ASP A 104 -11.38 10.66 -6.32
C ASP A 104 -10.29 9.92 -5.53
N ALA A 105 -10.67 8.98 -4.67
CA ALA A 105 -9.72 8.20 -3.88
C ALA A 105 -8.90 7.23 -4.74
N TYR A 106 -7.67 6.98 -4.28
CA TYR A 106 -6.79 5.96 -4.83
C TYR A 106 -6.74 4.81 -3.83
N LEU A 107 -7.06 3.60 -4.28
CA LEU A 107 -7.01 2.39 -3.46
C LEU A 107 -5.91 1.47 -3.99
N VAL A 108 -4.90 1.22 -3.16
CA VAL A 108 -3.80 0.30 -3.46
C VAL A 108 -3.93 -0.93 -2.58
N ASP A 109 -4.12 -2.07 -3.22
CA ASP A 109 -4.40 -3.34 -2.56
C ASP A 109 -3.17 -4.24 -2.61
N VAL A 110 -2.52 -4.44 -1.46
CA VAL A 110 -1.36 -5.33 -1.32
C VAL A 110 -1.80 -6.71 -0.85
N GLY A 111 -3.06 -6.86 -0.43
CA GLY A 111 -3.60 -8.11 0.08
C GLY A 111 -3.69 -9.19 -1.00
N ILE A 112 -3.34 -10.41 -0.62
CA ILE A 112 -3.55 -11.61 -1.44
C ILE A 112 -4.26 -12.63 -0.57
N ASN A 113 -5.51 -12.90 -0.90
CA ASN A 113 -6.36 -13.82 -0.16
C ASN A 113 -6.85 -14.93 -1.10
N ARG A 114 -6.76 -16.18 -0.66
CA ARG A 114 -7.36 -17.28 -1.41
C ARG A 114 -8.80 -17.47 -0.93
N GLY A 115 -9.75 -17.21 -1.81
CA GLY A 115 -11.16 -17.38 -1.53
C GLY A 115 -11.61 -18.85 -1.56
N GLU A 116 -12.83 -19.11 -1.10
CA GLU A 116 -13.45 -20.45 -1.16
C GLU A 116 -13.61 -20.95 -2.59
N ASP A 117 -13.69 -20.05 -3.57
CA ASP A 117 -13.73 -20.35 -5.00
C ASP A 117 -12.38 -20.77 -5.58
N GLY A 118 -11.31 -20.79 -4.78
CA GLY A 118 -9.94 -21.12 -5.20
C GLY A 118 -9.21 -19.99 -5.92
N HIS A 119 -9.85 -18.85 -6.17
CA HIS A 119 -9.23 -17.69 -6.80
C HIS A 119 -8.57 -16.76 -5.79
N LEU A 120 -7.63 -15.94 -6.27
CA LEU A 120 -6.98 -14.91 -5.46
C LEU A 120 -7.84 -13.65 -5.45
N HIS A 121 -7.99 -13.07 -4.25
CA HIS A 121 -8.74 -11.85 -4.02
C HIS A 121 -7.90 -10.87 -3.22
N GLY A 122 -8.15 -9.56 -3.42
CA GLY A 122 -7.57 -8.52 -2.60
C GLY A 122 -8.30 -8.32 -1.28
N ASP A 123 -7.82 -7.37 -0.49
CA ASP A 123 -8.48 -6.95 0.74
C ASP A 123 -9.75 -6.15 0.43
N PHE A 124 -9.76 -5.41 -0.68
CA PHE A 124 -10.93 -4.67 -1.17
C PHE A 124 -11.77 -5.50 -2.13
N VAL A 125 -13.08 -5.29 -2.07
CA VAL A 125 -14.00 -5.74 -3.12
C VAL A 125 -13.59 -5.05 -4.44
N PRO A 126 -13.57 -5.77 -5.58
CA PRO A 126 -13.23 -5.15 -6.86
C PRO A 126 -14.30 -4.16 -7.34
N ASN A 127 -13.90 -3.27 -8.24
CA ASN A 127 -14.78 -2.33 -8.93
C ASN A 127 -15.50 -1.33 -8.00
N LEU A 128 -14.82 -0.85 -6.97
CA LEU A 128 -15.35 0.21 -6.11
C LEU A 128 -15.43 1.55 -6.87
N PRO A 129 -16.36 2.44 -6.50
CA PRO A 129 -16.57 3.71 -7.20
C PRO A 129 -15.52 4.76 -6.80
N VAL A 130 -14.27 4.51 -7.14
CA VAL A 130 -13.11 5.34 -6.85
C VAL A 130 -12.35 5.67 -8.12
N LYS A 131 -11.44 6.64 -8.04
CA LYS A 131 -10.68 7.06 -9.22
C LYS A 131 -9.71 6.00 -9.71
N LEU A 132 -9.06 5.28 -8.79
CA LEU A 132 -8.11 4.23 -9.10
C LEU A 132 -8.18 3.13 -8.06
N GLN A 133 -8.17 1.90 -8.51
CA GLN A 133 -8.07 0.71 -7.65
C GLN A 133 -7.15 -0.29 -8.33
N THR A 134 -6.09 -0.71 -7.64
CA THR A 134 -5.18 -1.72 -8.19
C THR A 134 -5.86 -3.10 -8.21
N PRO A 135 -5.70 -3.87 -9.29
CA PRO A 135 -6.30 -5.20 -9.38
C PRO A 135 -5.55 -6.23 -8.54
N VAL A 136 -6.25 -7.28 -8.11
CA VAL A 136 -5.66 -8.47 -7.52
C VAL A 136 -6.29 -9.69 -8.20
N PRO A 137 -5.49 -10.60 -8.79
CA PRO A 137 -4.04 -10.55 -8.95
C PRO A 137 -3.60 -9.58 -10.07
N GLY A 138 -2.28 -9.31 -10.15
CA GLY A 138 -1.67 -8.59 -11.27
C GLY A 138 -1.38 -7.11 -11.02
N GLY A 139 -1.56 -6.62 -9.78
CA GLY A 139 -1.26 -5.24 -9.41
C GLY A 139 0.10 -5.07 -8.75
N VAL A 140 0.09 -4.94 -7.43
CA VAL A 140 1.27 -4.57 -6.62
C VAL A 140 2.44 -5.55 -6.71
N GLY A 141 2.18 -6.85 -6.93
CA GLY A 141 3.25 -7.84 -7.08
C GLY A 141 4.22 -7.51 -8.22
N LEU A 142 3.73 -7.00 -9.35
CA LEU A 142 4.57 -6.57 -10.46
C LEU A 142 5.41 -5.34 -10.08
N LEU A 143 4.83 -4.40 -9.36
CA LEU A 143 5.50 -3.19 -8.89
C LEU A 143 6.67 -3.52 -7.93
N THR A 144 6.47 -4.50 -7.05
CA THR A 144 7.51 -5.00 -6.15
C THR A 144 8.71 -5.55 -6.93
N ARG A 145 8.46 -6.32 -7.98
CA ARG A 145 9.52 -6.87 -8.84
C ARG A 145 10.33 -5.77 -9.52
N LEU A 146 9.66 -4.75 -10.03
CA LEU A 146 10.34 -3.62 -10.68
C LEU A 146 11.19 -2.83 -9.70
N ALA A 147 10.70 -2.57 -8.50
CA ALA A 147 11.44 -1.86 -7.46
C ALA A 147 12.67 -2.66 -7.00
N LEU A 148 12.54 -3.98 -6.87
CA LEU A 148 13.67 -4.85 -6.53
C LEU A 148 14.75 -4.82 -7.63
N LEU A 149 14.36 -4.85 -8.89
CA LEU A 149 15.28 -4.76 -10.02
C LEU A 149 16.04 -3.43 -10.00
N GLU A 150 15.37 -2.32 -9.74
CA GLU A 150 16.04 -1.01 -9.60
C GLU A 150 17.06 -1.00 -8.47
N ASN A 151 16.68 -1.52 -7.29
CA ASN A 151 17.58 -1.63 -6.14
C ASN A 151 18.82 -2.49 -6.46
N LEU A 152 18.63 -3.59 -7.20
CA LEU A 152 19.73 -4.44 -7.66
C LEU A 152 20.67 -3.68 -8.59
N LEU A 153 20.14 -2.93 -9.55
CA LEU A 153 20.94 -2.13 -10.48
C LEU A 153 21.75 -1.06 -9.74
N GLU A 154 21.17 -0.38 -8.77
CA GLU A 154 21.88 0.60 -7.93
C GLU A 154 23.01 -0.06 -7.13
N ALA A 155 22.75 -1.24 -6.55
CA ALA A 155 23.77 -1.97 -5.80
C ALA A 155 24.98 -2.39 -6.65
N TYR A 156 24.78 -2.64 -7.94
CA TYR A 156 25.85 -2.99 -8.87
C TYR A 156 26.65 -1.80 -9.39
N ARG A 157 26.10 -0.61 -9.34
CA ARG A 157 26.81 0.63 -9.76
C ARG A 157 27.84 1.09 -8.73
N ASP A 158 27.66 0.73 -7.48
CA ASP A 158 28.55 1.07 -6.38
C ASP A 158 29.61 -0.04 -6.21
#